data_53f5919bc4c429bebd859a82a6efea53
#
_entry.id   53f5919bc4c429bebd859a82a6efea53
#
_cell.length_a   1.000
_cell.length_b   1.000
_cell.length_c   1.000
_cell.angle_alpha   90.00
_cell.angle_beta   90.00
_cell.angle_gamma   90.00
#
_symmetry.space_group_name_H-M   'P 1'
#
loop_
_entity.id
_entity.type
_entity.pdbx_description
1 polymer ?
#
loop_
_entity_poly.entity_id
_entity_poly.type
_entity_poly.pdbx_seq_one_letter_code
_entity_poly.pdbx_strand_id
1 'polypeptide(L)'
;MDSSFTQVPLTIAVYPHFMDHCFAGKVVFPAVEALKILAGLIGERDFFTSAFAPGHMADTRFNKFLVLEPGQETIEALCNIRPIDDTRISLSLATRFSTKNGAMTRIREHCTATFYAKTEPVPNLSPVHVHECEEPVFKVATDSIYRELVPFGPAFHSIKDELRLARSGAYATLKAMPDDPDDPFKTMLGSGFPLDGAFHAGCVWSQRFFGVVAFPVGFDKRIIYKPTVEHQDYTARVIPQYQTHGTLGFDIWITDKQGDLCEAVSGAMMRDVSGGTITPPAWIREGIY
;
A
#
# COMPACT_ATOMS: atom_id res chain seq x y z
N MET A 1 -7.59 -24.76 -21.65
CA MET A 1 -7.89 -23.43 -22.17
C MET A 1 -6.60 -22.63 -22.05
N ASP A 2 -6.00 -22.30 -23.19
CA ASP A 2 -4.78 -21.47 -23.22
C ASP A 2 -5.16 -20.08 -22.74
N SER A 3 -4.77 -19.74 -21.51
CA SER A 3 -5.04 -18.41 -20.97
C SER A 3 -4.13 -17.45 -21.73
N SER A 4 -4.70 -16.72 -22.68
CA SER A 4 -4.00 -15.69 -23.45
C SER A 4 -3.45 -14.63 -22.47
N PHE A 5 -2.17 -14.68 -22.27
CA PHE A 5 -1.38 -13.74 -21.48
C PHE A 5 -0.97 -12.61 -22.40
N THR A 6 -1.30 -11.39 -22.02
CA THR A 6 -0.87 -10.18 -22.75
C THR A 6 0.15 -9.43 -21.92
N GLN A 7 1.25 -9.04 -22.56
CA GLN A 7 2.30 -8.24 -21.92
C GLN A 7 2.37 -6.87 -22.60
N VAL A 8 2.25 -5.82 -21.82
CA VAL A 8 2.29 -4.43 -22.27
C VAL A 8 3.56 -3.77 -21.73
N PRO A 9 4.45 -3.22 -22.58
CA PRO A 9 5.58 -2.43 -22.10
C PRO A 9 5.09 -1.10 -21.50
N LEU A 10 5.74 -0.66 -20.43
CA LEU A 10 5.47 0.58 -19.73
C LEU A 10 6.77 1.33 -19.48
N THR A 11 6.74 2.64 -19.66
CA THR A 11 7.75 3.55 -19.13
C THR A 11 7.11 4.35 -17.99
N ILE A 12 7.61 4.16 -16.78
CA ILE A 12 7.08 4.77 -15.55
C ILE A 12 8.00 5.92 -15.17
N ALA A 13 7.47 7.11 -14.99
CA ALA A 13 8.23 8.25 -14.50
C ALA A 13 8.62 8.03 -13.02
N VAL A 14 9.85 8.41 -12.67
CA VAL A 14 10.33 8.41 -11.29
C VAL A 14 10.30 9.84 -10.78
N TYR A 15 9.34 10.11 -9.91
CA TYR A 15 9.17 11.45 -9.35
C TYR A 15 10.14 11.70 -8.19
N PRO A 16 10.62 12.95 -8.00
CA PRO A 16 11.61 13.28 -6.96
C PRO A 16 11.20 12.84 -5.55
N HIS A 17 9.93 12.92 -5.22
CA HIS A 17 9.44 12.53 -3.91
C HIS A 17 9.57 11.02 -3.61
N PHE A 18 9.70 10.15 -4.63
CA PHE A 18 9.94 8.72 -4.41
C PHE A 18 11.28 8.45 -3.73
N MET A 19 12.25 9.39 -3.84
CA MET A 19 13.53 9.27 -3.16
C MET A 19 13.40 9.27 -1.64
N ASP A 20 12.32 9.81 -1.11
CA ASP A 20 11.99 9.80 0.31
C ASP A 20 11.45 8.44 0.80
N HIS A 21 11.05 7.55 -0.09
CA HIS A 21 10.55 6.21 0.26
C HIS A 21 11.72 5.23 0.39
N CYS A 22 12.48 5.35 1.49
CA CYS A 22 13.73 4.64 1.69
C CYS A 22 13.58 3.53 2.74
N PHE A 23 13.94 2.31 2.38
CA PHE A 23 13.97 1.15 3.27
C PHE A 23 15.38 0.54 3.34
N ALA A 24 15.94 0.45 4.55
CA ALA A 24 17.29 -0.09 4.79
C ALA A 24 18.37 0.52 3.87
N GLY A 25 18.31 1.84 3.67
CA GLY A 25 19.28 2.57 2.84
C GLY A 25 19.07 2.40 1.32
N LYS A 26 17.95 1.80 0.90
CA LYS A 26 17.57 1.66 -0.51
C LYS A 26 16.27 2.40 -0.77
N VAL A 27 16.23 3.18 -1.83
CA VAL A 27 14.99 3.77 -2.32
C VAL A 27 14.15 2.68 -2.96
N VAL A 28 12.91 2.55 -2.51
CA VAL A 28 11.97 1.51 -2.98
C VAL A 28 10.76 2.19 -3.60
N PHE A 29 10.35 1.76 -4.77
CA PHE A 29 9.15 2.25 -5.42
C PHE A 29 7.92 1.98 -4.53
N PRO A 30 7.08 3.00 -4.24
CA PRO A 30 5.97 2.84 -3.31
C PRO A 30 4.93 1.83 -3.80
N ALA A 31 4.43 0.99 -2.91
CA ALA A 31 3.41 -0.01 -3.24
C ALA A 31 2.10 0.63 -3.72
N VAL A 32 1.73 1.77 -3.13
CA VAL A 32 0.52 2.52 -3.51
C VAL A 32 0.61 3.10 -4.93
N GLU A 33 1.81 3.48 -5.37
CA GLU A 33 2.06 3.92 -6.75
C GLU A 33 1.96 2.76 -7.75
N ALA A 34 2.48 1.58 -7.39
CA ALA A 34 2.31 0.40 -8.22
C ALA A 34 0.83 0.06 -8.43
N LEU A 35 0.00 0.17 -7.38
CA LEU A 35 -1.45 -0.04 -7.48
C LEU A 35 -2.13 1.02 -8.37
N LYS A 36 -1.72 2.28 -8.25
CA LYS A 36 -2.24 3.38 -9.07
C LYS A 36 -1.97 3.14 -10.55
N ILE A 37 -0.75 2.72 -10.91
CA ILE A 37 -0.39 2.37 -12.29
C ILE A 37 -1.25 1.21 -12.81
N LEU A 38 -1.38 0.11 -12.04
CA LEU A 38 -2.19 -1.02 -12.46
C LEU A 38 -3.66 -0.65 -12.65
N ALA A 39 -4.20 0.19 -11.77
CA ALA A 39 -5.58 0.70 -11.88
C ALA A 39 -5.76 1.63 -13.09
N GLY A 40 -4.76 2.48 -13.37
CA GLY A 40 -4.76 3.38 -14.52
C GLY A 40 -4.85 2.64 -15.85
N LEU A 41 -4.13 1.53 -15.97
CA LEU A 41 -4.16 0.70 -17.17
C LEU A 41 -5.54 0.07 -17.45
N ILE A 42 -6.38 -0.08 -16.43
CA ILE A 42 -7.76 -0.56 -16.59
C ILE A 42 -8.69 0.57 -17.02
N GLY A 43 -8.44 1.80 -16.56
CA GLY A 43 -9.31 2.96 -16.79
C GLY A 43 -9.14 3.62 -18.14
N GLU A 44 -7.94 3.60 -18.73
CA GLU A 44 -7.56 4.52 -19.82
C GLU A 44 -7.46 3.89 -21.21
N ARG A 45 -7.53 2.58 -21.39
CA ARG A 45 -7.21 1.99 -22.70
C ARG A 45 -8.26 1.13 -23.31
N ASP A 46 -8.37 1.25 -24.64
CA ASP A 46 -9.12 0.42 -25.60
C ASP A 46 -8.82 -1.09 -25.49
N PHE A 47 -7.84 -1.51 -24.67
CA PHE A 47 -7.52 -2.91 -24.42
C PHE A 47 -8.56 -3.61 -23.54
N PHE A 48 -9.19 -2.87 -22.64
CA PHE A 48 -10.26 -3.36 -21.80
C PHE A 48 -11.38 -2.35 -21.95
N THR A 49 -12.43 -2.75 -22.67
CA THR A 49 -13.69 -2.01 -22.58
C THR A 49 -13.84 -1.58 -21.12
N SER A 50 -14.36 -0.40 -20.84
CA SER A 50 -14.58 0.19 -19.50
C SER A 50 -15.34 -0.70 -18.49
N ALA A 51 -15.12 -2.03 -18.58
CA ALA A 51 -15.85 -3.07 -17.88
C ALA A 51 -15.38 -3.26 -16.43
N PHE A 52 -14.11 -2.97 -16.11
CA PHE A 52 -13.55 -3.21 -14.78
C PHE A 52 -13.53 -1.94 -13.93
N ALA A 53 -13.63 -2.13 -12.60
CA ALA A 53 -13.63 -1.07 -11.61
C ALA A 53 -12.21 -0.88 -11.02
N PRO A 54 -11.53 0.25 -11.29
CA PRO A 54 -10.17 0.49 -10.76
C PRO A 54 -10.10 0.45 -9.23
N GLY A 55 -11.15 0.90 -8.55
CA GLY A 55 -11.24 0.93 -7.09
C GLY A 55 -11.74 -0.35 -6.43
N HIS A 56 -11.95 -1.45 -7.18
CA HIS A 56 -12.35 -2.74 -6.63
C HIS A 56 -11.28 -3.80 -6.91
N MET A 57 -10.40 -3.99 -5.95
CA MET A 57 -9.23 -4.87 -6.05
C MET A 57 -9.30 -6.03 -5.05
N ALA A 58 -8.70 -7.15 -5.42
CA ALA A 58 -8.47 -8.28 -4.53
C ALA A 58 -7.15 -8.99 -4.82
N ASP A 59 -6.82 -9.95 -3.96
CA ASP A 59 -5.66 -10.84 -4.09
C ASP A 59 -4.36 -10.10 -4.40
N THR A 60 -4.20 -8.91 -3.81
CA THR A 60 -3.03 -8.08 -4.06
C THR A 60 -1.81 -8.63 -3.32
N ARG A 61 -0.68 -8.69 -4.02
CA ARG A 61 0.61 -9.11 -3.46
C ARG A 61 1.72 -8.14 -3.87
N PHE A 62 2.54 -7.75 -2.90
CA PHE A 62 3.78 -6.99 -3.10
C PHE A 62 4.94 -7.98 -3.02
N ASN A 63 5.29 -8.56 -4.16
CA ASN A 63 6.15 -9.74 -4.25
C ASN A 63 7.62 -9.44 -3.99
N LYS A 64 8.14 -8.36 -4.59
CA LYS A 64 9.55 -7.96 -4.50
C LYS A 64 9.66 -6.45 -4.59
N PHE A 65 10.51 -5.88 -3.76
CA PHE A 65 10.85 -4.47 -3.88
C PHE A 65 11.35 -4.13 -5.27
N LEU A 66 10.82 -3.06 -5.83
CA LEU A 66 11.36 -2.38 -7.01
C LEU A 66 12.28 -1.29 -6.48
N VAL A 67 13.57 -1.54 -6.54
CA VAL A 67 14.60 -0.61 -6.04
C VAL A 67 14.88 0.43 -7.12
N LEU A 68 14.92 1.69 -6.73
CA LEU A 68 15.26 2.82 -7.59
C LEU A 68 16.73 3.19 -7.41
N GLU A 69 17.39 3.51 -8.51
CA GLU A 69 18.77 3.99 -8.48
C GLU A 69 18.82 5.52 -8.37
N PRO A 70 19.83 6.08 -7.71
CA PRO A 70 19.99 7.53 -7.65
C PRO A 70 20.07 8.16 -9.05
N GLY A 71 19.24 9.20 -9.28
CA GLY A 71 19.18 9.89 -10.57
C GLY A 71 18.42 9.15 -11.67
N GLN A 72 17.74 8.06 -11.35
CA GLN A 72 16.86 7.37 -12.28
C GLN A 72 15.61 8.21 -12.54
N GLU A 73 15.35 8.56 -13.81
CA GLU A 73 14.20 9.36 -14.22
C GLU A 73 13.01 8.51 -14.66
N THR A 74 13.29 7.29 -15.16
CA THR A 74 12.26 6.38 -15.65
C THR A 74 12.55 4.93 -15.27
N ILE A 75 11.50 4.11 -15.24
CA ILE A 75 11.59 2.65 -15.09
C ILE A 75 10.99 2.00 -16.33
N GLU A 76 11.78 1.18 -17.00
CA GLU A 76 11.27 0.29 -18.05
C GLU A 76 10.62 -0.94 -17.40
N ALA A 77 9.31 -1.01 -17.48
CA ALA A 77 8.50 -2.03 -16.83
C ALA A 77 7.63 -2.79 -17.85
N LEU A 78 6.96 -3.79 -17.36
CA LEU A 78 6.00 -4.62 -18.08
C LEU A 78 4.74 -4.74 -17.22
N CYS A 79 3.58 -4.56 -17.82
CA CYS A 79 2.34 -5.03 -17.24
C CYS A 79 1.96 -6.36 -17.88
N ASN A 80 1.87 -7.39 -17.05
CA ASN A 80 1.31 -8.66 -17.48
C ASN A 80 -0.18 -8.67 -17.17
N ILE A 81 -0.98 -8.99 -18.17
CA ILE A 81 -2.44 -8.93 -18.11
C ILE A 81 -2.98 -10.33 -18.35
N ARG A 82 -3.78 -10.83 -17.40
CA ARG A 82 -4.32 -12.18 -17.44
C ARG A 82 -5.81 -12.14 -17.09
N PRO A 83 -6.72 -12.33 -18.06
CA PRO A 83 -8.12 -12.62 -17.76
C PRO A 83 -8.21 -13.87 -16.87
N ILE A 84 -8.98 -13.80 -15.78
CA ILE A 84 -9.29 -14.94 -14.93
C ILE A 84 -10.59 -15.55 -15.40
N ASP A 85 -11.61 -14.69 -15.56
CA ASP A 85 -12.95 -15.02 -16.09
C ASP A 85 -13.61 -13.74 -16.65
N ASP A 86 -14.90 -13.81 -16.95
CA ASP A 86 -15.64 -12.68 -17.51
C ASP A 86 -15.79 -11.48 -16.55
N THR A 87 -15.57 -11.69 -15.27
CA THR A 87 -15.76 -10.70 -14.20
C THR A 87 -14.47 -10.31 -13.49
N ARG A 88 -13.35 -10.99 -13.76
CA ARG A 88 -12.07 -10.75 -13.06
C ARG A 88 -10.89 -10.76 -14.01
N ILE A 89 -9.98 -9.82 -13.75
CA ILE A 89 -8.72 -9.69 -14.48
C ILE A 89 -7.57 -9.50 -13.50
N SER A 90 -6.47 -10.20 -13.69
CA SER A 90 -5.25 -10.04 -12.91
C SER A 90 -4.22 -9.24 -13.69
N LEU A 91 -3.66 -8.21 -13.07
CA LEU A 91 -2.56 -7.43 -13.60
C LEU A 91 -1.35 -7.58 -12.70
N SER A 92 -0.15 -7.63 -13.28
CA SER A 92 1.08 -7.56 -12.51
C SER A 92 2.08 -6.59 -13.12
N LEU A 93 2.72 -5.80 -12.24
CA LEU A 93 3.84 -4.94 -12.58
C LEU A 93 5.14 -5.72 -12.44
N ALA A 94 5.94 -5.76 -13.49
CA ALA A 94 7.18 -6.50 -13.53
C ALA A 94 8.30 -5.71 -14.23
N THR A 95 9.56 -6.08 -13.97
CA THR A 95 10.73 -5.54 -14.67
C THR A 95 11.59 -6.67 -15.23
N ARG A 96 12.36 -6.35 -16.28
CA ARG A 96 13.40 -7.23 -16.79
C ARG A 96 14.70 -6.99 -16.02
N PHE A 97 15.41 -8.03 -15.69
CA PHE A 97 16.75 -7.93 -15.13
C PHE A 97 17.67 -8.98 -15.74
N SER A 98 18.91 -8.60 -15.97
CA SER A 98 19.95 -9.53 -16.45
C SER A 98 20.57 -10.25 -15.26
N THR A 99 20.87 -11.54 -15.44
CA THR A 99 21.64 -12.29 -14.45
C THR A 99 23.08 -11.78 -14.40
N LYS A 100 23.78 -11.95 -13.28
CA LYS A 100 25.14 -11.46 -13.05
C LYS A 100 26.13 -11.77 -14.17
N ASN A 101 25.89 -12.78 -14.99
CA ASN A 101 26.76 -13.18 -16.12
C ASN A 101 26.23 -12.69 -17.47
N GLY A 102 25.20 -11.84 -17.53
CA GLY A 102 24.62 -11.33 -18.76
C GLY A 102 23.95 -12.38 -19.68
N ALA A 103 24.05 -13.66 -19.31
CA ALA A 103 23.66 -14.78 -20.18
C ALA A 103 22.14 -14.99 -20.28
N MET A 104 21.36 -14.42 -19.37
CA MET A 104 19.90 -14.63 -19.31
C MET A 104 19.18 -13.41 -18.80
N THR A 105 18.14 -12.97 -19.52
CA THR A 105 17.17 -11.98 -19.04
C THR A 105 16.03 -12.71 -18.34
N ARG A 106 15.69 -12.28 -17.14
CA ARG A 106 14.57 -12.80 -16.36
C ARG A 106 13.57 -11.68 -16.06
N ILE A 107 12.34 -12.07 -15.81
CA ILE A 107 11.27 -11.18 -15.36
C ILE A 107 11.16 -11.29 -13.84
N ARG A 108 11.04 -10.13 -13.17
CA ARG A 108 10.77 -10.04 -11.74
C ARG A 108 9.47 -9.31 -11.54
N GLU A 109 8.53 -9.97 -10.91
CA GLU A 109 7.24 -9.41 -10.55
C GLU A 109 7.33 -8.67 -9.22
N HIS A 110 6.78 -7.46 -9.18
CA HIS A 110 6.84 -6.56 -8.02
C HIS A 110 5.50 -6.43 -7.32
N CYS A 111 4.43 -6.23 -8.09
CA CYS A 111 3.08 -6.07 -7.58
C CYS A 111 2.10 -6.83 -8.47
N THR A 112 1.13 -7.50 -7.86
CA THR A 112 0.02 -8.15 -8.56
C THR A 112 -1.29 -7.73 -7.91
N ALA A 113 -2.33 -7.47 -8.70
CA ALA A 113 -3.67 -7.19 -8.21
C ALA A 113 -4.71 -7.79 -9.16
N THR A 114 -5.82 -8.27 -8.60
CA THR A 114 -7.00 -8.71 -9.33
C THR A 114 -8.04 -7.61 -9.27
N PHE A 115 -8.62 -7.24 -10.41
CA PHE A 115 -9.67 -6.24 -10.53
C PHE A 115 -10.99 -6.89 -10.93
N TYR A 116 -12.07 -6.36 -10.38
CA TYR A 116 -13.42 -6.86 -10.64
C TYR A 116 -14.15 -6.02 -11.68
N ALA A 117 -15.06 -6.65 -12.43
CA ALA A 117 -15.94 -5.95 -13.36
C ALA A 117 -16.86 -4.97 -12.59
N LYS A 118 -17.23 -3.87 -13.24
CA LYS A 118 -18.17 -2.88 -12.69
C LYS A 118 -19.56 -3.45 -12.41
N THR A 119 -19.91 -4.56 -13.07
CA THR A 119 -21.15 -5.29 -12.85
C THR A 119 -21.17 -6.12 -11.56
N GLU A 120 -20.00 -6.40 -11.00
CA GLU A 120 -19.90 -7.10 -9.73
C GLU A 120 -20.34 -6.20 -8.57
N PRO A 121 -21.15 -6.72 -7.63
CA PRO A 121 -21.56 -5.94 -6.47
C PRO A 121 -20.34 -5.51 -5.64
N VAL A 122 -20.31 -4.24 -5.27
CA VAL A 122 -19.26 -3.70 -4.39
C VAL A 122 -19.51 -4.23 -2.98
N PRO A 123 -18.57 -5.00 -2.39
CA PRO A 123 -18.75 -5.50 -1.05
C PRO A 123 -18.81 -4.35 -0.03
N ASN A 124 -19.71 -4.48 0.94
CA ASN A 124 -19.71 -3.56 2.06
C ASN A 124 -18.67 -4.00 3.09
N LEU A 125 -17.53 -3.29 3.14
CA LEU A 125 -16.47 -3.49 4.12
C LEU A 125 -16.55 -2.49 5.29
N SER A 126 -17.70 -1.86 5.51
CA SER A 126 -17.88 -0.94 6.65
C SER A 126 -17.61 -1.67 7.97
N PRO A 127 -17.00 -0.99 8.95
CA PRO A 127 -16.77 -1.59 10.27
C PRO A 127 -18.12 -1.87 10.94
N VAL A 128 -18.29 -3.12 11.41
CA VAL A 128 -19.54 -3.58 12.03
C VAL A 128 -19.84 -2.84 13.34
N HIS A 129 -18.80 -2.41 14.05
CA HIS A 129 -18.91 -1.59 15.26
C HIS A 129 -17.75 -0.60 15.34
N VAL A 130 -18.10 0.66 15.52
CA VAL A 130 -17.18 1.76 15.78
C VAL A 130 -17.13 1.95 17.30
N HIS A 131 -16.38 1.11 18.02
CA HIS A 131 -16.06 1.43 19.39
C HIS A 131 -14.91 2.43 19.42
N GLU A 132 -15.11 3.55 20.10
CA GLU A 132 -13.98 4.38 20.54
C GLU A 132 -13.09 3.51 21.42
N CYS A 133 -11.78 3.71 21.30
CA CYS A 133 -10.82 2.91 22.04
C CYS A 133 -10.96 3.20 23.54
N GLU A 134 -11.61 2.31 24.29
CA GLU A 134 -11.78 2.39 25.75
C GLU A 134 -10.52 1.95 26.53
N GLU A 135 -9.51 1.42 25.84
CA GLU A 135 -8.28 0.92 26.44
C GLU A 135 -7.26 2.05 26.67
N PRO A 136 -6.29 1.86 27.59
CA PRO A 136 -5.21 2.82 27.72
C PRO A 136 -4.48 2.97 26.39
N VAL A 137 -4.50 4.19 25.85
CA VAL A 137 -3.93 4.53 24.54
C VAL A 137 -2.49 4.98 24.72
N PHE A 138 -1.56 4.31 24.06
CA PHE A 138 -0.19 4.76 23.95
C PHE A 138 -0.06 5.71 22.74
N LYS A 139 0.50 6.90 23.00
CA LYS A 139 0.64 7.94 21.98
C LYS A 139 2.08 8.03 21.49
N VAL A 140 2.25 8.08 20.18
CA VAL A 140 3.55 8.25 19.52
C VAL A 140 3.51 9.51 18.70
N ALA A 141 4.41 10.45 19.01
CA ALA A 141 4.53 11.68 18.24
C ALA A 141 5.04 11.40 16.81
N THR A 142 4.54 12.12 15.84
CA THR A 142 4.90 11.98 14.40
C THR A 142 6.40 12.06 14.18
N ASP A 143 7.11 12.98 14.84
CA ASP A 143 8.57 13.11 14.73
C ASP A 143 9.31 11.84 15.14
N SER A 144 8.83 11.14 16.19
CA SER A 144 9.44 9.88 16.63
C SER A 144 9.12 8.73 15.66
N ILE A 145 7.95 8.75 15.02
CA ILE A 145 7.60 7.77 14.00
C ILE A 145 8.61 7.83 12.86
N TYR A 146 8.76 9.00 12.25
CA TYR A 146 9.58 9.13 11.04
C TYR A 146 11.07 9.24 11.30
N ARG A 147 11.49 9.55 12.51
CA ARG A 147 12.90 9.50 12.89
C ARG A 147 13.40 8.10 13.23
N GLU A 148 12.56 7.24 13.86
CA GLU A 148 13.02 6.02 14.49
C GLU A 148 12.28 4.74 14.10
N LEU A 149 10.99 4.83 13.76
CA LEU A 149 10.12 3.66 13.58
C LEU A 149 9.83 3.34 12.11
N VAL A 150 9.60 4.37 11.31
CA VAL A 150 9.34 4.30 9.86
C VAL A 150 10.14 5.42 9.21
N PRO A 151 11.46 5.27 9.04
CA PRO A 151 12.36 6.37 8.69
C PRO A 151 12.29 6.75 7.20
N PHE A 152 11.11 7.07 6.72
CA PHE A 152 10.89 7.66 5.40
C PHE A 152 11.15 9.17 5.43
N GLY A 153 11.45 9.76 4.27
CA GLY A 153 11.64 11.19 4.14
C GLY A 153 10.32 11.98 4.16
N PRO A 154 10.41 13.34 4.20
CA PRO A 154 9.27 14.22 4.46
C PRO A 154 8.09 14.08 3.51
N ALA A 155 8.31 13.68 2.25
CA ALA A 155 7.23 13.47 1.29
C ALA A 155 6.27 12.34 1.71
N PHE A 156 6.73 11.41 2.54
CA PHE A 156 5.94 10.27 3.05
C PHE A 156 5.52 10.44 4.51
N HIS A 157 5.65 11.62 5.09
CA HIS A 157 5.16 11.92 6.45
C HIS A 157 3.64 12.10 6.46
N SER A 158 2.90 11.03 6.16
CA SER A 158 1.44 11.06 6.03
C SER A 158 0.71 11.11 7.36
N ILE A 159 1.28 10.54 8.45
CA ILE A 159 0.69 10.62 9.79
C ILE A 159 0.87 12.03 10.34
N LYS A 160 -0.24 12.62 10.80
CA LYS A 160 -0.29 13.97 11.35
C LYS A 160 -0.42 13.91 12.88
N ASP A 161 0.22 14.88 13.56
CA ASP A 161 0.17 15.12 14.99
C ASP A 161 0.68 13.91 15.83
N GLU A 162 -0.15 12.93 16.11
CA GLU A 162 0.19 11.75 16.92
C GLU A 162 -0.49 10.47 16.38
N LEU A 163 0.17 9.35 16.56
CA LEU A 163 -0.40 8.03 16.37
C LEU A 163 -0.85 7.49 17.73
N ARG A 164 -2.09 7.02 17.80
CA ARG A 164 -2.66 6.39 19.00
C ARG A 164 -2.70 4.87 18.81
N LEU A 165 -2.12 4.16 19.77
CA LEU A 165 -1.98 2.71 19.75
C LEU A 165 -2.69 2.08 20.95
N ALA A 166 -3.53 1.11 20.70
CA ALA A 166 -4.10 0.20 21.67
C ALA A 166 -3.93 -1.25 21.19
N ARG A 167 -4.12 -2.24 22.03
CA ARG A 167 -4.10 -3.65 21.56
C ARG A 167 -5.19 -3.91 20.51
N SER A 168 -6.32 -3.21 20.63
CA SER A 168 -7.43 -3.24 19.67
C SER A 168 -7.13 -2.59 18.32
N GLY A 169 -6.07 -1.79 18.20
CA GLY A 169 -5.71 -1.20 16.91
C GLY A 169 -4.84 0.05 16.98
N ALA A 170 -4.57 0.60 15.81
CA ALA A 170 -3.90 1.89 15.61
C ALA A 170 -4.87 2.91 14.99
N TYR A 171 -4.78 4.16 15.45
CA TYR A 171 -5.67 5.26 15.07
C TYR A 171 -4.83 6.49 14.72
N ALA A 172 -4.98 7.01 13.53
CA ALA A 172 -4.19 8.15 13.04
C ALA A 172 -5.04 9.15 12.28
N THR A 173 -4.68 10.42 12.39
CA THR A 173 -5.03 11.42 11.38
C THR A 173 -3.98 11.37 10.28
N LEU A 174 -4.43 11.25 9.05
CA LEU A 174 -3.58 11.13 7.87
C LEU A 174 -3.77 12.35 6.98
N LYS A 175 -2.69 12.79 6.36
CA LYS A 175 -2.72 13.85 5.34
C LYS A 175 -2.55 13.22 3.96
N ALA A 176 -3.45 13.54 3.06
CA ALA A 176 -3.26 13.25 1.64
C ALA A 176 -2.25 14.24 1.07
N MET A 177 -1.00 13.81 0.94
CA MET A 177 0.06 14.60 0.32
C MET A 177 -0.25 14.77 -1.17
N PRO A 178 0.25 15.84 -1.81
CA PRO A 178 0.06 16.03 -3.24
C PRO A 178 0.83 14.99 -4.04
N ASP A 179 0.19 14.47 -5.07
CA ASP A 179 0.84 13.72 -6.13
C ASP A 179 1.56 14.67 -7.10
N ASP A 180 2.40 14.11 -7.96
CA ASP A 180 3.03 14.91 -9.01
C ASP A 180 1.95 15.44 -9.97
N PRO A 181 1.98 16.75 -10.35
CA PRO A 181 1.00 17.32 -11.27
C PRO A 181 0.94 16.62 -12.63
N ASP A 182 2.06 16.09 -13.07
CA ASP A 182 2.22 15.42 -14.37
C ASP A 182 1.93 13.91 -14.32
N ASP A 183 1.55 13.37 -13.14
CA ASP A 183 1.19 11.96 -13.04
C ASP A 183 -0.15 11.69 -13.75
N PRO A 184 -0.15 10.89 -14.84
CA PRO A 184 -1.37 10.61 -15.60
C PRO A 184 -2.40 9.80 -14.82
N PHE A 185 -1.99 9.12 -13.74
CA PHE A 185 -2.84 8.22 -12.97
C PHE A 185 -3.36 8.82 -11.65
N LYS A 186 -2.96 10.04 -11.29
CA LYS A 186 -3.25 10.66 -9.99
C LYS A 186 -4.72 10.73 -9.60
N THR A 187 -5.60 10.84 -10.58
CA THR A 187 -7.06 10.96 -10.32
C THR A 187 -7.78 9.62 -10.26
N MET A 188 -7.13 8.53 -10.65
CA MET A 188 -7.78 7.23 -10.81
C MET A 188 -8.27 6.63 -9.50
N LEU A 189 -7.42 6.65 -8.48
CA LEU A 189 -7.71 6.10 -7.14
C LEU A 189 -7.79 7.18 -6.06
N GLY A 190 -7.53 8.44 -6.39
CA GLY A 190 -7.22 9.49 -5.43
C GLY A 190 -5.78 9.39 -4.92
N SER A 191 -5.43 10.21 -3.92
CA SER A 191 -4.11 10.20 -3.30
C SER A 191 -3.82 8.84 -2.63
N GLY A 192 -2.66 8.25 -2.91
CA GLY A 192 -2.21 7.00 -2.30
C GLY A 192 -1.70 7.15 -0.86
N PHE A 193 -1.36 8.36 -0.45
CA PHE A 193 -0.72 8.63 0.84
C PHE A 193 -1.56 8.26 2.08
N PRO A 194 -2.90 8.38 2.10
CA PRO A 194 -3.68 7.88 3.23
C PRO A 194 -3.55 6.37 3.44
N LEU A 195 -3.54 5.56 2.38
CA LEU A 195 -3.32 4.12 2.52
C LEU A 195 -1.89 3.82 2.97
N ASP A 196 -0.90 4.50 2.41
CA ASP A 196 0.50 4.36 2.80
C ASP A 196 0.71 4.72 4.29
N GLY A 197 0.13 5.84 4.75
CA GLY A 197 0.14 6.23 6.16
C GLY A 197 -0.57 5.24 7.09
N ALA A 198 -1.62 4.56 6.61
CA ALA A 198 -2.26 3.48 7.35
C ALA A 198 -1.33 2.25 7.49
N PHE A 199 -0.54 1.93 6.47
CA PHE A 199 0.51 0.91 6.58
C PHE A 199 1.61 1.32 7.57
N HIS A 200 2.00 2.61 7.62
CA HIS A 200 2.91 3.11 8.65
C HIS A 200 2.33 2.88 10.06
N ALA A 201 1.05 3.19 10.27
CA ALA A 201 0.39 2.96 11.55
C ALA A 201 0.40 1.47 11.94
N GLY A 202 0.13 0.57 11.01
CA GLY A 202 0.24 -0.89 11.20
C GLY A 202 1.67 -1.34 11.52
N CYS A 203 2.67 -0.75 10.87
CA CYS A 203 4.09 -1.01 11.14
C CYS A 203 4.46 -0.61 12.58
N VAL A 204 4.07 0.59 13.03
CA VAL A 204 4.35 1.04 14.41
C VAL A 204 3.59 0.20 15.43
N TRP A 205 2.34 -0.18 15.15
CA TRP A 205 1.57 -1.08 15.99
C TRP A 205 2.28 -2.43 16.18
N SER A 206 2.79 -3.01 15.08
CA SER A 206 3.52 -4.28 15.11
C SER A 206 4.82 -4.19 15.90
N GLN A 207 5.52 -3.06 15.83
CA GLN A 207 6.73 -2.81 16.62
C GLN A 207 6.43 -2.78 18.11
N ARG A 208 5.32 -2.14 18.50
CA ARG A 208 4.93 -2.04 19.91
C ARG A 208 4.48 -3.37 20.49
N PHE A 209 3.56 -4.05 19.84
CA PHE A 209 2.86 -5.20 20.45
C PHE A 209 3.47 -6.55 20.09
N PHE A 210 4.28 -6.61 19.03
CA PHE A 210 4.94 -7.85 18.59
C PHE A 210 6.46 -7.77 18.50
N GLY A 211 7.04 -6.59 18.67
CA GLY A 211 8.48 -6.39 18.57
C GLY A 211 9.03 -6.64 17.15
N VAL A 212 8.22 -6.45 16.13
CA VAL A 212 8.54 -6.73 14.72
C VAL A 212 8.35 -5.47 13.87
N VAL A 213 9.34 -5.16 13.03
CA VAL A 213 9.20 -4.14 11.99
C VAL A 213 8.55 -4.78 10.77
N ALA A 214 7.22 -4.69 10.69
CA ALA A 214 6.43 -5.34 9.65
C ALA A 214 6.08 -4.36 8.51
N PHE A 215 6.25 -4.81 7.27
CA PHE A 215 5.94 -4.07 6.05
C PHE A 215 4.79 -4.72 5.29
N PRO A 216 4.01 -3.96 4.51
CA PRO A 216 2.93 -4.51 3.73
C PRO A 216 3.47 -5.46 2.65
N VAL A 217 2.85 -6.64 2.56
CA VAL A 217 3.16 -7.65 1.54
C VAL A 217 1.95 -8.02 0.69
N GLY A 218 0.82 -7.38 0.93
CA GLY A 218 -0.41 -7.52 0.15
C GLY A 218 -1.66 -7.30 0.99
N PHE A 219 -2.81 -7.56 0.37
CA PHE A 219 -4.12 -7.57 1.02
C PHE A 219 -5.09 -8.49 0.27
N ASP A 220 -6.15 -8.90 0.95
CA ASP A 220 -7.15 -9.77 0.33
C ASP A 220 -8.17 -8.97 -0.49
N LYS A 221 -8.61 -7.80 0.01
CA LYS A 221 -9.56 -6.95 -0.71
C LYS A 221 -9.35 -5.47 -0.39
N ARG A 222 -9.52 -4.60 -1.41
CA ARG A 222 -9.51 -3.14 -1.28
C ARG A 222 -10.68 -2.57 -2.05
N ILE A 223 -11.46 -1.70 -1.40
CA ILE A 223 -12.57 -0.98 -2.00
C ILE A 223 -12.37 0.52 -1.80
N ILE A 224 -12.42 1.27 -2.87
CA ILE A 224 -12.49 2.73 -2.85
C ILE A 224 -13.92 3.13 -3.11
N TYR A 225 -14.58 3.65 -2.10
CA TYR A 225 -15.95 4.18 -2.18
C TYR A 225 -15.98 5.63 -2.67
N LYS A 226 -14.95 6.40 -2.25
CA LYS A 226 -14.77 7.80 -2.57
C LYS A 226 -13.27 8.10 -2.67
N PRO A 227 -12.75 8.52 -3.82
CA PRO A 227 -11.34 8.86 -3.95
C PRO A 227 -10.92 9.92 -2.94
N THR A 228 -9.75 9.73 -2.35
CA THR A 228 -9.14 10.72 -1.45
C THR A 228 -8.62 11.92 -2.26
N VAL A 229 -8.69 13.11 -1.68
CA VAL A 229 -8.32 14.37 -2.33
C VAL A 229 -7.06 14.92 -1.68
N GLU A 230 -6.11 15.37 -2.49
CA GLU A 230 -4.88 16.02 -2.06
C GLU A 230 -5.15 17.17 -1.06
N HIS A 231 -4.22 17.38 -0.14
CA HIS A 231 -4.26 18.42 0.89
C HIS A 231 -5.38 18.29 1.92
N GLN A 232 -6.17 17.22 1.87
CA GLN A 232 -7.18 16.94 2.89
C GLN A 232 -6.66 15.99 3.96
N ASP A 233 -7.27 16.09 5.14
CA ASP A 233 -7.01 15.18 6.25
C ASP A 233 -8.06 14.06 6.27
N TYR A 234 -7.63 12.86 6.64
CA TYR A 234 -8.43 11.65 6.77
C TYR A 234 -8.18 11.01 8.13
N THR A 235 -9.09 10.18 8.58
CA THR A 235 -8.86 9.34 9.76
C THR A 235 -8.67 7.90 9.32
N ALA A 236 -7.60 7.26 9.79
CA ALA A 236 -7.39 5.83 9.61
C ALA A 236 -7.64 5.06 10.89
N ARG A 237 -8.24 3.88 10.73
CA ARG A 237 -8.31 2.80 11.71
C ARG A 237 -7.65 1.58 11.13
N VAL A 238 -6.70 1.02 11.88
CA VAL A 238 -5.95 -0.17 11.48
C VAL A 238 -6.15 -1.20 12.60
N ILE A 239 -6.99 -2.19 12.34
CA ILE A 239 -7.47 -3.14 13.35
C ILE A 239 -6.85 -4.51 13.10
N PRO A 240 -6.08 -5.05 14.07
CA PRO A 240 -5.48 -6.37 13.92
C PRO A 240 -6.56 -7.46 13.90
N GLN A 241 -6.44 -8.41 12.99
CA GLN A 241 -7.38 -9.51 12.82
C GLN A 241 -6.75 -10.85 13.20
N TYR A 242 -5.55 -11.12 12.75
CA TYR A 242 -4.87 -12.40 13.00
C TYR A 242 -3.35 -12.25 12.99
N GLN A 243 -2.70 -13.26 13.58
CA GLN A 243 -1.27 -13.51 13.45
C GLN A 243 -1.06 -14.97 13.04
N THR A 244 -0.38 -15.19 11.92
CA THR A 244 -0.11 -16.54 11.42
C THR A 244 1.26 -16.58 10.75
N HIS A 245 2.14 -17.52 11.17
CA HIS A 245 3.44 -17.78 10.54
C HIS A 245 4.28 -16.51 10.27
N GLY A 246 4.34 -15.58 11.24
CA GLY A 246 5.12 -14.35 11.12
C GLY A 246 4.47 -13.26 10.25
N THR A 247 3.22 -13.47 9.81
CA THR A 247 2.40 -12.47 9.13
C THR A 247 1.34 -11.95 10.09
N LEU A 248 1.19 -10.63 10.14
CA LEU A 248 0.12 -9.93 10.85
C LEU A 248 -0.93 -9.50 9.84
N GLY A 249 -2.19 -9.79 10.13
CA GLY A 249 -3.33 -9.38 9.30
C GLY A 249 -4.07 -8.21 9.94
N PHE A 250 -4.46 -7.23 9.13
CA PHE A 250 -5.20 -6.04 9.56
C PHE A 250 -6.38 -5.77 8.63
N ASP A 251 -7.44 -5.20 9.18
CA ASP A 251 -8.43 -4.47 8.41
C ASP A 251 -8.19 -2.96 8.59
N ILE A 252 -8.37 -2.20 7.51
CA ILE A 252 -8.09 -0.77 7.46
C ILE A 252 -9.33 -0.04 6.96
N TRP A 253 -9.70 1.04 7.64
CA TRP A 253 -10.74 1.96 7.18
C TRP A 253 -10.20 3.39 7.18
N ILE A 254 -10.42 4.08 6.07
CA ILE A 254 -10.04 5.48 5.88
C ILE A 254 -11.31 6.27 5.67
N THR A 255 -11.58 7.22 6.56
CA THR A 255 -12.76 8.08 6.54
C THR A 255 -12.36 9.54 6.37
N ASP A 256 -13.21 10.34 5.75
CA ASP A 256 -13.03 11.78 5.67
C ASP A 256 -13.41 12.48 7.00
N LYS A 257 -13.31 13.81 7.02
CA LYS A 257 -13.65 14.64 8.20
C LYS A 257 -15.12 14.57 8.61
N GLN A 258 -16.00 14.16 7.71
CA GLN A 258 -17.43 13.97 7.97
C GLN A 258 -17.71 12.58 8.56
N GLY A 259 -16.71 11.70 8.54
CA GLY A 259 -16.86 10.30 8.95
C GLY A 259 -17.31 9.39 7.82
N ASP A 260 -17.43 9.91 6.59
CA ASP A 260 -17.79 9.10 5.42
C ASP A 260 -16.63 8.17 5.05
N LEU A 261 -16.96 6.90 4.81
CA LEU A 261 -15.98 5.91 4.40
C LEU A 261 -15.48 6.19 2.98
N CYS A 262 -14.18 6.49 2.86
CA CYS A 262 -13.52 6.70 1.58
C CYS A 262 -12.91 5.40 1.04
N GLU A 263 -12.25 4.65 1.88
CA GLU A 263 -11.54 3.44 1.50
C GLU A 263 -11.58 2.40 2.60
N ALA A 264 -11.69 1.12 2.22
CA ALA A 264 -11.53 0.00 3.12
C ALA A 264 -10.62 -1.07 2.52
N VAL A 265 -9.76 -1.63 3.37
CA VAL A 265 -8.90 -2.77 3.04
C VAL A 265 -9.17 -3.88 4.04
N SER A 266 -9.46 -5.05 3.54
CA SER A 266 -9.64 -6.26 4.36
C SER A 266 -8.46 -7.20 4.14
N GLY A 267 -7.96 -7.77 5.24
CA GLY A 267 -6.86 -8.71 5.22
C GLY A 267 -5.53 -8.11 4.74
N ALA A 268 -5.23 -6.87 5.14
CA ALA A 268 -3.91 -6.28 4.87
C ALA A 268 -2.84 -7.11 5.58
N MET A 269 -1.94 -7.71 4.81
CA MET A 269 -0.88 -8.58 5.31
C MET A 269 0.41 -7.79 5.48
N MET A 270 0.97 -7.87 6.68
CA MET A 270 2.24 -7.24 7.01
C MET A 270 3.18 -8.26 7.66
N ARG A 271 4.45 -8.23 7.30
CA ARG A 271 5.47 -9.12 7.88
C ARG A 271 6.86 -8.48 7.89
N ASP A 272 7.75 -9.03 8.69
CA ASP A 272 9.16 -8.73 8.59
C ASP A 272 9.71 -9.24 7.24
N VAL A 273 10.22 -8.32 6.45
CA VAL A 273 10.87 -8.60 5.16
C VAL A 273 12.40 -8.45 5.24
N SER A 274 12.92 -8.09 6.43
CA SER A 274 14.34 -7.92 6.71
C SER A 274 15.02 -9.22 7.18
N GLY A 275 14.22 -10.26 7.50
CA GLY A 275 14.72 -11.50 8.09
C GLY A 275 15.26 -11.27 9.52
N GLY A 276 14.67 -10.37 10.29
CA GLY A 276 15.06 -10.06 11.67
C GLY A 276 16.27 -9.12 11.81
N THR A 277 16.76 -8.57 10.68
CA THR A 277 17.94 -7.66 10.74
C THR A 277 17.56 -6.26 11.21
N ILE A 278 16.29 -5.87 11.09
CA ILE A 278 15.76 -4.60 11.58
C ILE A 278 14.92 -4.88 12.83
N THR A 279 15.31 -4.28 13.94
CA THR A 279 14.61 -4.45 15.21
C THR A 279 14.05 -3.11 15.69
N PRO A 280 12.85 -3.11 16.30
CA PRO A 280 12.29 -1.89 16.86
C PRO A 280 13.19 -1.33 17.99
N PRO A 281 13.25 0.00 18.16
CA PRO A 281 13.88 0.62 19.31
C PRO A 281 13.32 0.10 20.64
N ALA A 282 14.17 0.05 21.69
CA ALA A 282 13.76 -0.46 22.99
C ALA A 282 12.54 0.28 23.56
N TRP A 283 12.51 1.61 23.44
CA TRP A 283 11.46 2.44 24.03
C TRP A 283 10.05 2.16 23.52
N ILE A 284 9.88 1.72 22.25
CA ILE A 284 8.57 1.36 21.74
C ILE A 284 8.14 -0.01 22.29
N ARG A 285 9.07 -0.91 22.60
CA ARG A 285 8.80 -2.26 23.11
C ARG A 285 8.59 -2.32 24.63
N GLU A 286 9.28 -1.47 25.39
CA GLU A 286 9.28 -1.50 26.87
C GLU A 286 7.92 -1.17 27.52
N GLY A 287 6.95 -0.75 26.74
CA GLY A 287 5.59 -0.56 27.22
C GLY A 287 4.71 -1.81 27.13
N ILE A 288 5.26 -2.98 26.84
CA ILE A 288 4.55 -4.26 26.82
C ILE A 288 4.53 -4.82 28.25
N TYR A 289 3.56 -4.38 29.07
CA TYR A 289 3.21 -4.96 30.35
C TYR A 289 1.73 -5.34 30.39
#